data_a3bd698b5da6f6d8647604a14c3f63a4
#
_entry.id   a3bd698b5da6f6d8647604a14c3f63a4
#
_cell.length_a   1.000
_cell.length_b   1.000
_cell.length_c   1.000
_cell.angle_alpha   90.00
_cell.angle_beta   90.00
_cell.angle_gamma   90.00
#
_symmetry.space_group_name_H-M   'P 1'
#
loop_
_entity.id
_entity.type
_entity.pdbx_description
1 polymer ?
#
loop_
_entity_poly.entity_id
_entity_poly.type
_entity_poly.pdbx_seq_one_letter_code
_entity_poly.pdbx_strand_id
1 'polypeptide(L)'
;YKQQHVGSNGRKFSPSRNAHYVKYIGEREHVLKFSHESNLVKYMGEREHATRHSDNGLFGYINGSFSDNYSTSEMQNYVRKISTSHRSVFHSIFSFTPESAEEAGLRTLIDWEEWVKFHISDISRNMKMKQENIEYLAAVHLKEGQPHVHIIWWDKAQEILINKINPVICDQIRIDVIKST
;
A
#
# COMPACT_ATOMS: atom_id res chain seq x y z
N TYR A 1 7.64 15.82 0.46
CA TYR A 1 7.60 14.36 0.35
C TYR A 1 8.21 13.73 1.59
N LYS A 2 7.44 12.97 2.34
CA LYS A 2 7.93 12.35 3.58
C LYS A 2 7.59 10.86 3.59
N GLN A 3 8.59 10.03 3.43
CA GLN A 3 8.47 8.60 3.71
C GLN A 3 8.65 8.38 5.21
N GLN A 4 7.65 7.85 5.88
CA GLN A 4 7.76 7.46 7.29
C GLN A 4 7.84 5.94 7.38
N HIS A 5 8.92 5.43 7.96
CA HIS A 5 8.99 4.05 8.41
C HIS A 5 8.40 3.95 9.81
N VAL A 6 7.30 3.24 9.94
CA VAL A 6 6.72 2.94 11.24
C VAL A 6 7.54 1.82 11.86
N GLY A 7 8.41 2.15 12.78
CA GLY A 7 9.33 1.21 13.45
C GLY A 7 10.66 1.85 13.81
N SER A 8 10.61 3.08 14.35
CA SER A 8 11.81 3.89 14.66
C SER A 8 12.85 3.20 15.56
N ASN A 9 12.51 2.13 16.26
CA ASN A 9 13.39 1.46 17.23
C ASN A 9 13.91 0.09 16.78
N GLY A 10 13.82 -0.27 15.50
CA GLY A 10 14.35 -1.54 14.99
C GLY A 10 13.64 -2.80 15.50
N ARG A 11 12.52 -2.66 16.20
CA ARG A 11 11.71 -3.80 16.67
C ARG A 11 10.64 -4.15 15.65
N LYS A 12 10.50 -5.45 15.37
CA LYS A 12 9.35 -5.94 14.59
C LYS A 12 8.04 -5.59 15.32
N PHE A 13 7.05 -5.15 14.58
CA PHE A 13 5.70 -5.08 15.13
C PHE A 13 5.17 -6.48 15.43
N SER A 14 4.43 -6.61 16.53
CA SER A 14 3.76 -7.86 16.83
C SER A 14 2.72 -8.19 15.75
N PRO A 15 2.40 -9.49 15.54
CA PRO A 15 1.35 -9.90 14.60
C PRO A 15 0.01 -9.17 14.81
N SER A 16 -0.37 -8.94 16.06
CA SER A 16 -1.57 -8.16 16.41
C SER A 16 -1.46 -6.70 15.95
N ARG A 17 -0.31 -6.07 16.13
CA ARG A 17 -0.09 -4.68 15.71
C ARG A 17 -0.13 -4.52 14.19
N ASN A 18 0.46 -5.46 13.44
CA ASN A 18 0.37 -5.48 11.99
C ASN A 18 -1.08 -5.67 11.51
N ALA A 19 -1.84 -6.56 12.15
CA ALA A 19 -3.25 -6.76 11.83
C ALA A 19 -4.10 -5.51 12.16
N HIS A 20 -3.88 -4.85 13.30
CA HIS A 20 -4.55 -3.59 13.63
C HIS A 20 -4.22 -2.47 12.63
N TYR A 21 -3.00 -2.46 12.09
CA TYR A 21 -2.62 -1.49 11.08
C TYR A 21 -3.40 -1.68 9.77
N VAL A 22 -3.71 -2.91 9.36
CA VAL A 22 -4.60 -3.17 8.21
C VAL A 22 -5.96 -2.51 8.42
N LYS A 23 -6.57 -2.69 9.58
CA LYS A 23 -7.84 -2.03 9.92
C LYS A 23 -7.70 -0.52 9.90
N TYR A 24 -6.64 0.01 10.52
CA TYR A 24 -6.37 1.44 10.58
C TYR A 24 -6.30 2.09 9.20
N ILE A 25 -5.60 1.48 8.23
CA ILE A 25 -5.44 2.06 6.91
C ILE A 25 -6.68 1.89 6.03
N GLY A 26 -7.45 0.79 6.21
CA GLY A 26 -8.60 0.48 5.37
C GLY A 26 -9.92 1.13 5.80
N GLU A 27 -10.07 1.42 7.10
CA GLU A 27 -11.36 1.88 7.66
C GLU A 27 -11.33 3.28 8.27
N ARG A 28 -10.17 3.93 8.31
CA ARG A 28 -10.05 5.26 8.91
C ARG A 28 -10.86 6.29 8.15
N GLU A 29 -11.30 7.34 8.87
CA GLU A 29 -11.84 8.57 8.29
C GLU A 29 -10.86 9.14 7.25
N HIS A 30 -11.39 9.66 6.14
CA HIS A 30 -10.63 10.14 4.96
C HIS A 30 -9.96 9.05 4.10
N VAL A 31 -10.19 7.76 4.32
CA VAL A 31 -9.81 6.72 3.36
C VAL A 31 -10.62 6.91 2.08
N LEU A 32 -9.91 6.95 0.96
CA LEU A 32 -10.55 6.99 -0.36
C LEU A 32 -11.23 5.64 -0.61
N LYS A 33 -12.56 5.67 -0.61
CA LYS A 33 -13.40 4.50 -0.88
C LYS A 33 -14.08 4.68 -2.22
N PHE A 34 -14.44 3.58 -2.85
CA PHE A 34 -15.32 3.65 -4.01
C PHE A 34 -16.68 4.19 -3.58
N SER A 35 -16.96 5.46 -3.89
CA SER A 35 -18.33 5.97 -3.79
C SER A 35 -19.09 5.62 -5.06
N HIS A 36 -20.32 5.15 -4.90
CA HIS A 36 -21.19 4.72 -6.01
C HIS A 36 -21.44 5.77 -7.10
N GLU A 37 -21.19 7.05 -6.83
CA GLU A 37 -21.69 8.12 -7.67
C GLU A 37 -20.70 8.74 -8.67
N SER A 38 -19.41 8.82 -8.38
CA SER A 38 -18.48 9.58 -9.25
C SER A 38 -17.57 8.74 -10.15
N ASN A 39 -17.33 7.49 -9.80
CA ASN A 39 -16.44 6.59 -10.54
C ASN A 39 -17.16 5.47 -11.31
N LEU A 40 -18.48 5.34 -11.11
CA LEU A 40 -19.27 4.24 -11.70
C LEU A 40 -19.24 4.28 -13.23
N VAL A 41 -19.34 5.45 -13.84
CA VAL A 41 -19.43 5.59 -15.30
C VAL A 41 -18.10 5.23 -15.98
N LYS A 42 -16.98 5.69 -15.46
CA LYS A 42 -15.64 5.37 -16.00
C LYS A 42 -15.27 3.92 -15.74
N TYR A 43 -15.70 3.39 -14.63
CA TYR A 43 -15.39 2.03 -14.18
C TYR A 43 -16.29 0.96 -14.78
N MET A 44 -17.54 1.25 -15.07
CA MET A 44 -18.46 0.34 -15.77
C MET A 44 -18.04 0.13 -17.24
N GLY A 45 -17.34 1.07 -17.85
CA GLY A 45 -16.79 0.92 -19.21
C GLY A 45 -15.56 0.01 -19.29
N GLU A 46 -14.85 -0.22 -18.19
CA GLU A 46 -13.55 -0.90 -18.22
C GLU A 46 -13.54 -2.28 -17.50
N ARG A 47 -14.51 -2.59 -16.63
CA ARG A 47 -14.55 -3.87 -15.89
C ARG A 47 -15.95 -4.38 -15.65
N GLU A 48 -16.43 -5.24 -16.51
CA GLU A 48 -17.83 -5.68 -16.59
C GLU A 48 -18.35 -6.51 -15.42
N HIS A 49 -17.71 -6.98 -14.43
CA HIS A 49 -18.29 -7.89 -13.40
C HIS A 49 -17.61 -7.91 -12.02
N ALA A 50 -17.04 -6.82 -11.54
CA ALA A 50 -16.46 -6.81 -10.19
C ALA A 50 -17.52 -6.44 -9.13
N THR A 51 -17.98 -7.42 -8.37
CA THR A 51 -18.67 -7.17 -7.10
C THR A 51 -17.67 -6.60 -6.11
N ARG A 52 -17.90 -5.39 -5.58
CA ARG A 52 -16.96 -4.68 -4.72
C ARG A 52 -17.50 -4.53 -3.31
N HIS A 53 -16.66 -4.81 -2.35
CA HIS A 53 -16.92 -4.38 -0.98
C HIS A 53 -16.66 -2.88 -0.88
N SER A 54 -17.72 -2.08 -0.86
CA SER A 54 -17.66 -0.63 -0.72
C SER A 54 -17.24 -0.17 0.69
N ASP A 55 -17.02 -1.11 1.62
CA ASP A 55 -16.93 -0.81 3.05
C ASP A 55 -15.53 -0.36 3.50
N ASN A 56 -14.51 -0.58 2.66
CA ASN A 56 -13.15 -0.16 2.95
C ASN A 56 -12.38 0.20 1.68
N GLY A 57 -11.23 0.86 1.82
CA GLY A 57 -10.38 1.31 0.71
C GLY A 57 -9.12 0.45 0.52
N LEU A 58 -9.13 -0.82 0.90
CA LEU A 58 -7.99 -1.71 0.73
C LEU A 58 -7.89 -2.23 -0.70
N PHE A 59 -6.70 -2.13 -1.27
CA PHE A 59 -6.32 -2.77 -2.52
C PHE A 59 -4.90 -3.35 -2.42
N GLY A 60 -4.50 -4.20 -3.34
CA GLY A 60 -3.16 -4.77 -3.31
C GLY A 60 -2.96 -5.99 -4.19
N TYR A 61 -1.80 -6.63 -4.02
CA TYR A 61 -1.39 -7.82 -4.76
C TYR A 61 -1.00 -8.91 -3.78
N ILE A 62 -1.79 -9.98 -3.74
CA ILE A 62 -1.61 -11.11 -2.82
C ILE A 62 -1.89 -12.41 -3.57
N ASN A 63 -1.11 -13.44 -3.30
CA ASN A 63 -1.25 -14.78 -3.92
C ASN A 63 -1.27 -14.75 -5.46
N GLY A 64 -0.49 -13.84 -6.06
CA GLY A 64 -0.35 -13.77 -7.51
C GLY A 64 -1.47 -13.01 -8.22
N SER A 65 -2.36 -12.34 -7.50
CA SER A 65 -3.44 -11.54 -8.10
C SER A 65 -3.61 -10.19 -7.44
N PHE A 66 -3.98 -9.20 -8.25
CA PHE A 66 -4.42 -7.89 -7.76
C PHE A 66 -5.91 -7.94 -7.41
N SER A 67 -6.28 -7.27 -6.33
CA SER A 67 -7.68 -7.04 -5.95
C SER A 67 -7.83 -5.70 -5.25
N ASP A 68 -8.96 -5.06 -5.45
CA ASP A 68 -9.45 -3.88 -4.74
C ASP A 68 -10.68 -4.20 -3.89
N ASN A 69 -10.94 -5.50 -3.68
CA ASN A 69 -12.11 -6.04 -3.02
C ASN A 69 -11.75 -6.93 -1.82
N TYR A 70 -10.83 -6.45 -1.01
CA TYR A 70 -10.41 -7.18 0.19
C TYR A 70 -11.31 -6.87 1.38
N SER A 71 -11.75 -7.92 2.10
CA SER A 71 -12.33 -7.75 3.42
C SER A 71 -11.25 -7.37 4.43
N THR A 72 -11.50 -6.30 5.21
CA THR A 72 -10.57 -5.88 6.28
C THR A 72 -10.27 -6.99 7.26
N SER A 73 -11.29 -7.77 7.67
CA SER A 73 -11.14 -8.87 8.65
C SER A 73 -10.30 -10.01 8.09
N GLU A 74 -10.48 -10.37 6.82
CA GLU A 74 -9.69 -11.39 6.16
C GLU A 74 -8.23 -10.96 6.04
N MET A 75 -7.98 -9.71 5.62
CA MET A 75 -6.63 -9.19 5.49
C MET A 75 -5.94 -9.00 6.84
N GLN A 76 -6.66 -8.63 7.90
CA GLN A 76 -6.11 -8.63 9.25
C GLN A 76 -5.62 -10.02 9.68
N ASN A 77 -6.41 -11.06 9.41
CA ASN A 77 -6.05 -12.43 9.73
C ASN A 77 -4.88 -12.92 8.87
N TYR A 78 -4.87 -12.57 7.60
CA TYR A 78 -3.79 -12.91 6.67
C TYR A 78 -2.46 -12.29 7.11
N VAL A 79 -2.41 -10.98 7.35
CA VAL A 79 -1.20 -10.27 7.81
C VAL A 79 -0.75 -10.76 9.19
N ARG A 80 -1.69 -11.08 10.09
CA ARG A 80 -1.35 -11.70 11.38
C ARG A 80 -0.64 -13.04 11.18
N LYS A 81 -1.16 -13.90 10.31
CA LYS A 81 -0.56 -15.21 9.98
C LYS A 81 0.85 -15.08 9.41
N ILE A 82 1.05 -14.15 8.47
CA ILE A 82 2.37 -13.86 7.89
C ILE A 82 3.34 -13.40 8.98
N SER A 83 2.93 -12.44 9.81
CA SER A 83 3.77 -11.91 10.89
C SER A 83 4.12 -12.97 11.94
N THR A 84 3.24 -13.92 12.19
CA THR A 84 3.49 -15.05 13.12
C THR A 84 4.50 -16.03 12.54
N SER A 85 4.56 -16.20 11.21
CA SER A 85 5.54 -17.06 10.54
C SER A 85 6.94 -16.44 10.44
N HIS A 86 7.24 -15.43 11.24
CA HIS A 86 8.52 -14.71 11.31
C HIS A 86 8.91 -13.92 10.05
N ARG A 87 7.98 -13.71 9.11
CA ARG A 87 8.21 -12.81 7.98
C ARG A 87 8.30 -11.37 8.45
N SER A 88 9.20 -10.61 7.85
CA SER A 88 9.24 -9.16 8.04
C SER A 88 8.09 -8.52 7.28
N VAL A 89 7.28 -7.73 7.98
CA VAL A 89 6.23 -6.91 7.39
C VAL A 89 6.65 -5.46 7.53
N PHE A 90 6.71 -4.76 6.41
CA PHE A 90 7.16 -3.39 6.33
C PHE A 90 5.96 -2.46 6.10
N HIS A 91 6.05 -1.24 6.65
CA HIS A 91 5.06 -0.19 6.47
C HIS A 91 5.73 1.01 5.81
N SER A 92 5.18 1.47 4.70
CA SER A 92 5.63 2.66 3.99
C SER A 92 4.48 3.64 3.83
N ILE A 93 4.80 4.94 3.83
CA ILE A 93 3.83 6.01 3.57
C ILE A 93 4.45 6.94 2.53
N PHE A 94 3.73 7.16 1.44
CA PHE A 94 4.09 8.13 0.42
C PHE A 94 3.09 9.28 0.49
N SER A 95 3.58 10.46 0.88
CA SER A 95 2.76 11.67 1.04
C SER A 95 3.11 12.69 -0.02
N PHE A 96 2.10 13.37 -0.52
CA PHE A 96 2.18 14.41 -1.54
C PHE A 96 1.64 15.72 -0.99
N THR A 97 2.05 16.84 -1.56
CA THR A 97 1.25 18.05 -1.49
C THR A 97 0.08 17.93 -2.47
N PRO A 98 -1.03 18.69 -2.29
CA PRO A 98 -2.13 18.66 -3.26
C PRO A 98 -1.65 18.94 -4.68
N GLU A 99 -0.74 19.90 -4.86
CA GLU A 99 -0.18 20.29 -6.16
C GLU A 99 0.60 19.14 -6.79
N SER A 100 1.49 18.49 -6.02
CA SER A 100 2.29 17.37 -6.54
C SER A 100 1.46 16.12 -6.81
N ALA A 101 0.37 15.90 -6.08
CA ALA A 101 -0.57 14.81 -6.38
C ALA A 101 -1.32 15.10 -7.71
N GLU A 102 -1.73 16.35 -7.94
CA GLU A 102 -2.37 16.75 -9.19
C GLU A 102 -1.42 16.67 -10.39
N GLU A 103 -0.19 17.14 -10.24
CA GLU A 103 0.86 17.04 -11.27
C GLU A 103 1.15 15.58 -11.63
N ALA A 104 1.14 14.68 -10.64
CA ALA A 104 1.27 13.23 -10.83
C ALA A 104 -0.01 12.55 -11.35
N GLY A 105 -1.10 13.31 -11.58
CA GLY A 105 -2.37 12.77 -12.06
C GLY A 105 -3.16 11.95 -11.04
N LEU A 106 -2.84 12.02 -9.75
CA LEU A 106 -3.42 11.20 -8.67
C LEU A 106 -4.77 11.76 -8.18
N ARG A 107 -5.80 11.67 -9.02
CA ARG A 107 -7.12 12.27 -8.80
C ARG A 107 -8.16 11.27 -8.30
N THR A 108 -8.05 10.02 -8.73
CA THR A 108 -9.02 8.95 -8.44
C THR A 108 -8.33 7.78 -7.74
N LEU A 109 -9.12 6.90 -7.11
CA LEU A 109 -8.54 5.68 -6.51
C LEU A 109 -7.82 4.82 -7.55
N ILE A 110 -8.31 4.79 -8.79
CA ILE A 110 -7.68 4.05 -9.88
C ILE A 110 -6.29 4.62 -10.19
N ASP A 111 -6.14 5.95 -10.23
CA ASP A 111 -4.85 6.58 -10.47
C ASP A 111 -3.84 6.20 -9.38
N TRP A 112 -4.29 6.19 -8.11
CA TRP A 112 -3.47 5.74 -6.99
C TRP A 112 -3.11 4.26 -7.05
N GLU A 113 -4.04 3.40 -7.46
CA GLU A 113 -3.78 1.96 -7.66
C GLU A 113 -2.71 1.74 -8.71
N GLU A 114 -2.82 2.38 -9.87
CA GLU A 114 -1.85 2.29 -10.96
C GLU A 114 -0.49 2.87 -10.54
N TRP A 115 -0.50 3.99 -9.81
CA TRP A 115 0.72 4.56 -9.25
C TRP A 115 1.42 3.59 -8.28
N VAL A 116 0.67 2.96 -7.37
CA VAL A 116 1.24 1.96 -6.45
C VAL A 116 1.76 0.75 -7.22
N LYS A 117 1.00 0.20 -8.17
CA LYS A 117 1.45 -0.93 -9.00
C LYS A 117 2.76 -0.63 -9.73
N PHE A 118 2.91 0.57 -10.24
CA PHE A 118 4.14 1.00 -10.91
C PHE A 118 5.31 1.10 -9.93
N HIS A 119 5.13 1.80 -8.81
CA HIS A 119 6.22 2.11 -7.88
C HIS A 119 6.56 1.00 -6.88
N ILE A 120 5.72 -0.03 -6.76
CA ILE A 120 6.08 -1.19 -5.94
C ILE A 120 7.34 -1.90 -6.47
N SER A 121 7.62 -1.79 -7.76
CA SER A 121 8.84 -2.27 -8.40
C SER A 121 10.10 -1.53 -7.90
N ASP A 122 9.99 -0.24 -7.56
CA ASP A 122 11.09 0.55 -7.00
C ASP A 122 11.47 0.03 -5.61
N ILE A 123 10.46 -0.34 -4.81
CA ILE A 123 10.68 -0.96 -3.50
C ILE A 123 11.40 -2.29 -3.68
N SER A 124 10.90 -3.19 -4.55
CA SER A 124 11.49 -4.51 -4.74
C SER A 124 12.93 -4.42 -5.25
N ARG A 125 13.21 -3.55 -6.21
CA ARG A 125 14.55 -3.33 -6.77
C ARG A 125 15.54 -2.84 -5.72
N ASN A 126 15.18 -1.82 -4.94
CA ASN A 126 16.04 -1.27 -3.90
C ASN A 126 16.25 -2.22 -2.72
N MET A 127 15.28 -3.07 -2.45
CA MET A 127 15.39 -4.14 -1.46
C MET A 127 16.11 -5.39 -1.99
N LYS A 128 16.54 -5.41 -3.26
CA LYS A 128 17.13 -6.58 -3.95
C LYS A 128 16.23 -7.82 -3.88
N MET A 129 14.94 -7.60 -3.95
CA MET A 129 13.92 -8.63 -3.92
C MET A 129 13.41 -8.88 -5.33
N LYS A 130 13.10 -10.12 -5.67
CA LYS A 130 12.43 -10.43 -6.93
C LYS A 130 11.02 -9.82 -6.93
N GLN A 131 10.64 -9.18 -8.03
CA GLN A 131 9.36 -8.49 -8.12
C GLN A 131 8.16 -9.43 -7.91
N GLU A 132 8.26 -10.67 -8.36
CA GLU A 132 7.23 -11.69 -8.15
C GLU A 132 7.08 -12.13 -6.68
N ASN A 133 8.04 -11.79 -5.82
CA ASN A 133 8.02 -12.13 -4.40
C ASN A 133 7.41 -11.03 -3.52
N ILE A 134 7.25 -9.81 -4.05
CA ILE A 134 6.61 -8.75 -3.25
C ILE A 134 5.09 -8.93 -3.25
N GLU A 135 4.52 -8.97 -2.07
CA GLU A 135 3.09 -8.87 -1.83
C GLU A 135 2.80 -7.64 -1.00
N TYR A 136 1.67 -6.99 -1.25
CA TYR A 136 1.33 -5.75 -0.56
C TYR A 136 -0.17 -5.54 -0.43
N LEU A 137 -0.52 -4.74 0.58
CA LEU A 137 -1.82 -4.09 0.76
C LEU A 137 -1.60 -2.59 0.86
N ALA A 138 -2.49 -1.82 0.25
CA ALA A 138 -2.44 -0.37 0.29
C ALA A 138 -3.80 0.23 0.57
N ALA A 139 -3.80 1.48 1.04
CA ALA A 139 -4.98 2.31 1.17
C ALA A 139 -4.60 3.79 1.02
N VAL A 140 -5.44 4.55 0.34
CA VAL A 140 -5.25 5.98 0.09
C VAL A 140 -6.06 6.80 1.08
N HIS A 141 -5.42 7.80 1.66
CA HIS A 141 -6.02 8.74 2.57
C HIS A 141 -5.96 10.15 1.96
N LEU A 142 -7.12 10.72 1.67
CA LEU A 142 -7.25 12.09 1.19
C LEU A 142 -7.45 13.05 2.36
N LYS A 143 -6.44 13.16 3.22
CA LYS A 143 -6.44 14.17 4.26
C LYS A 143 -6.19 15.54 3.62
N GLU A 144 -6.97 16.55 4.03
CA GLU A 144 -6.81 17.92 3.57
C GLU A 144 -5.35 18.38 3.67
N GLY A 145 -4.81 18.88 2.58
CA GLY A 145 -3.42 19.36 2.47
C GLY A 145 -2.33 18.30 2.43
N GLN A 146 -2.65 17.01 2.61
CA GLN A 146 -1.65 15.92 2.61
C GLN A 146 -2.23 14.59 2.10
N PRO A 147 -2.58 14.48 0.81
CA PRO A 147 -2.96 13.19 0.24
C PRO A 147 -1.79 12.21 0.35
N HIS A 148 -2.08 10.97 0.76
CA HIS A 148 -1.03 9.99 0.96
C HIS A 148 -1.55 8.55 0.82
N VAL A 149 -0.66 7.65 0.44
CA VAL A 149 -0.93 6.22 0.41
C VAL A 149 -0.12 5.49 1.48
N HIS A 150 -0.78 4.65 2.23
CA HIS A 150 -0.17 3.67 3.12
C HIS A 150 0.04 2.37 2.36
N ILE A 151 1.21 1.75 2.49
CA ILE A 151 1.52 0.46 1.90
C ILE A 151 2.08 -0.44 3.00
N ILE A 152 1.47 -1.61 3.19
CA ILE A 152 2.02 -2.72 3.97
C ILE A 152 2.56 -3.72 2.96
N TRP A 153 3.80 -4.14 3.08
CA TRP A 153 4.39 -5.08 2.14
C TRP A 153 5.33 -6.08 2.81
N TRP A 154 5.55 -7.20 2.16
CA TRP A 154 6.41 -8.28 2.65
C TRP A 154 6.96 -9.09 1.48
N ASP A 155 8.02 -9.85 1.76
CA ASP A 155 8.59 -10.82 0.85
C ASP A 155 7.95 -12.21 1.09
N LYS A 156 7.16 -12.70 0.12
CA LYS A 156 6.53 -14.02 0.26
C LYS A 156 7.55 -15.17 0.27
N ALA A 157 8.72 -15.00 -0.37
CA ALA A 157 9.80 -16.00 -0.40
C ALA A 157 10.63 -16.02 0.87
N GLN A 158 10.49 -15.03 1.76
CA GLN A 158 11.26 -14.91 3.01
C GLN A 158 12.79 -14.79 2.79
N GLU A 159 13.22 -14.30 1.66
CA GLU A 159 14.64 -14.06 1.36
C GLU A 159 15.18 -12.84 2.12
N ILE A 160 14.27 -11.89 2.48
CA ILE A 160 14.62 -10.69 3.22
C ILE A 160 14.48 -10.92 4.72
N LEU A 161 15.61 -11.05 5.40
CA LEU A 161 15.68 -11.34 6.84
C LEU A 161 15.93 -10.11 7.71
N ILE A 162 15.81 -8.90 7.16
CA ILE A 162 16.03 -7.67 7.91
C ILE A 162 14.75 -7.23 8.64
N ASN A 163 14.94 -6.57 9.78
CA ASN A 163 13.85 -6.05 10.60
C ASN A 163 13.63 -4.54 10.41
N LYS A 164 14.56 -3.87 9.75
CA LYS A 164 14.55 -2.43 9.52
C LYS A 164 15.25 -2.13 8.20
N ILE A 165 14.62 -1.31 7.38
CA ILE A 165 15.24 -0.83 6.15
C ILE A 165 16.28 0.24 6.49
N ASN A 166 17.44 0.14 5.88
CA ASN A 166 18.50 1.13 6.03
C ASN A 166 17.97 2.50 5.51
N PRO A 167 18.18 3.62 6.23
CA PRO A 167 17.78 4.95 5.76
C PRO A 167 18.27 5.29 4.35
N VAL A 168 19.45 4.85 3.97
CA VAL A 168 20.00 5.07 2.61
C VAL A 168 19.12 4.39 1.55
N ILE A 169 18.62 3.18 1.82
CA ILE A 169 17.68 2.47 0.92
C ILE A 169 16.35 3.22 0.85
N CYS A 170 15.86 3.74 1.98
CA CYS A 170 14.64 4.54 2.01
C CYS A 170 14.76 5.80 1.17
N ASP A 171 15.89 6.49 1.26
CA ASP A 171 16.16 7.69 0.47
C ASP A 171 16.29 7.36 -1.02
N GLN A 172 16.89 6.21 -1.36
CA GLN A 172 16.99 5.77 -2.76
C GLN A 172 15.60 5.44 -3.34
N ILE A 173 14.76 4.70 -2.60
CA ILE A 173 13.37 4.43 -3.00
C ILE A 173 12.63 5.77 -3.25
N ARG A 174 12.78 6.73 -2.35
CA ARG A 174 12.18 8.05 -2.51
C ARG A 174 12.64 8.77 -3.77
N ILE A 175 13.95 8.75 -4.05
CA ILE A 175 14.54 9.38 -5.23
C ILE A 175 14.01 8.71 -6.50
N ASP A 176 13.97 7.39 -6.54
CA ASP A 176 13.52 6.62 -7.70
C ASP A 176 12.04 6.91 -7.99
N VAL A 177 11.20 6.93 -6.96
CA VAL A 177 9.78 7.29 -7.08
C VAL A 177 9.60 8.71 -7.62
N ILE A 178 10.33 9.72 -7.09
CA ILE A 178 10.23 11.11 -7.56
C ILE A 178 10.65 11.26 -9.03
N LYS A 179 11.66 10.50 -9.48
CA LYS A 179 12.16 10.59 -10.85
C LYS A 179 11.23 9.97 -11.89
N SER A 180 10.37 9.07 -11.47
CA SER A 180 9.48 8.30 -12.34
C SER A 180 8.00 8.69 -12.18
N THR A 181 7.67 9.62 -11.28
CA THR A 181 6.37 10.28 -11.18
C THR A 181 6.34 11.53 -12.05
#